data_847e45f812c537085c4710c5bed3b904
#
_entry.id   847e45f812c537085c4710c5bed3b904
#
_cell.length_a   1.000
_cell.length_b   1.000
_cell.length_c   1.000
_cell.angle_alpha   90.00
_cell.angle_beta   90.00
_cell.angle_gamma   90.00
#
_symmetry.space_group_name_H-M   'P 1'
#
loop_
_entity.id
_entity.type
_entity.pdbx_description
1 polymer ?
#
loop_
_entity_poly.entity_id
_entity_poly.type
_entity_poly.pdbx_seq_one_letter_code
_entity_poly.pdbx_strand_id
1 'polypeptide(L)'
;TEHHWDAASGLAPEALRTALLKIEQDMSGQPAIAVKTRLYEKVLASAQLDVDSRDFFPEKLNHDFLLSRIRGRWIVDFRAREMADLLAGTEAATEGLCYTGDADFGHTSPDWQALLTLGIPGLRARLLAARDAKTTLTEEQRLFYACAADTLTATIGFIARLADATDRLAAAGDDKMRLVSSSLRQLTVGAPETLLEAMQLSVIFYNLQCNVERDAVRSLGGLDRQFYPFYRR
;
A
#
# COMPACT_ATOMS: atom_id res chain seq x y z
N THR A 1 20.51 -7.04 6.73
CA THR A 1 19.99 -8.30 6.16
C THR A 1 20.16 -8.20 4.65
N GLU A 2 20.87 -9.13 4.03
CA GLU A 2 20.99 -9.20 2.58
C GLU A 2 19.63 -9.66 2.02
N HIS A 3 19.06 -8.88 1.09
CA HIS A 3 17.83 -9.25 0.41
C HIS A 3 18.14 -10.15 -0.80
N HIS A 4 17.35 -11.18 -0.98
CA HIS A 4 17.44 -12.11 -2.10
C HIS A 4 16.24 -11.91 -3.03
N TRP A 5 16.32 -10.86 -3.86
CA TRP A 5 15.25 -10.52 -4.79
C TRP A 5 15.11 -11.59 -5.89
N ASP A 6 13.93 -12.23 -5.94
CA ASP A 6 13.63 -13.22 -6.98
C ASP A 6 13.44 -12.54 -8.34
N ALA A 7 14.43 -12.67 -9.20
CA ALA A 7 14.41 -12.08 -10.55
C ALA A 7 13.25 -12.60 -11.41
N ALA A 8 12.76 -13.82 -11.16
CA ALA A 8 11.63 -14.38 -11.87
C ALA A 8 10.27 -13.86 -11.39
N SER A 9 10.24 -13.24 -10.19
CA SER A 9 9.00 -12.73 -9.61
C SER A 9 8.56 -11.38 -10.17
N GLY A 10 9.44 -10.62 -10.84
CA GLY A 10 9.09 -9.32 -11.34
C GLY A 10 10.24 -8.50 -11.94
N LEU A 11 10.00 -7.21 -12.13
CA LEU A 11 10.95 -6.28 -12.70
C LEU A 11 11.94 -5.79 -11.65
N ALA A 12 13.21 -5.73 -12.02
CA ALA A 12 14.24 -5.06 -11.24
C ALA A 12 13.94 -3.54 -11.11
N PRO A 13 14.45 -2.85 -10.07
CA PRO A 13 14.12 -1.44 -9.79
C PRO A 13 14.28 -0.49 -10.98
N GLU A 14 15.34 -0.63 -11.78
CA GLU A 14 15.55 0.24 -12.95
C GLU A 14 14.51 0.03 -14.06
N ALA A 15 14.13 -1.21 -14.34
CA ALA A 15 13.07 -1.52 -15.29
C ALA A 15 11.70 -1.07 -14.77
N LEU A 16 11.45 -1.25 -13.48
CA LEU A 16 10.23 -0.77 -12.84
C LEU A 16 10.17 0.76 -12.89
N ARG A 17 11.28 1.46 -12.57
CA ARG A 17 11.38 2.91 -12.67
C ARG A 17 11.05 3.41 -14.06
N THR A 18 11.63 2.80 -15.10
CA THR A 18 11.34 3.15 -16.49
C THR A 18 9.86 3.00 -16.81
N ALA A 19 9.23 1.91 -16.37
CA ALA A 19 7.79 1.70 -16.56
C ALA A 19 6.93 2.74 -15.83
N LEU A 20 7.31 3.13 -14.59
CA LEU A 20 6.58 4.14 -13.82
C LEU A 20 6.69 5.53 -14.46
N LEU A 21 7.89 5.92 -14.91
CA LEU A 21 8.09 7.20 -15.60
C LEU A 21 7.28 7.27 -16.91
N LYS A 22 7.18 6.14 -17.63
CA LYS A 22 6.33 6.06 -18.81
C LYS A 22 4.85 6.26 -18.48
N ILE A 23 4.34 5.61 -17.43
CA ILE A 23 2.95 5.80 -16.97
C ILE A 23 2.71 7.27 -16.64
N GLU A 24 3.60 7.91 -15.89
CA GLU A 24 3.48 9.32 -15.50
C GLU A 24 3.45 10.23 -16.73
N GLN A 25 4.26 9.94 -17.74
CA GLN A 25 4.28 10.68 -19.01
C GLN A 25 3.00 10.46 -19.80
N ASP A 26 2.57 9.21 -20.00
CA ASP A 26 1.38 8.84 -20.77
C ASP A 26 0.09 9.40 -20.12
N MET A 27 0.09 9.60 -18.81
CA MET A 27 -1.03 10.14 -18.03
C MET A 27 -0.85 11.63 -17.67
N SER A 28 0.02 12.34 -18.35
CA SER A 28 0.22 13.77 -18.12
C SER A 28 -1.10 14.53 -18.26
N GLY A 29 -1.40 15.41 -17.30
CA GLY A 29 -2.66 16.17 -17.25
C GLY A 29 -3.87 15.41 -16.68
N GLN A 30 -3.74 14.12 -16.36
CA GLN A 30 -4.78 13.38 -15.66
C GLN A 30 -4.81 13.73 -14.16
N PRO A 31 -5.97 13.58 -13.47
CA PRO A 31 -6.04 13.79 -12.03
C PRO A 31 -4.99 12.96 -11.27
N ALA A 32 -4.34 13.58 -10.28
CA ALA A 32 -3.25 12.96 -9.53
C ALA A 32 -3.63 11.60 -8.90
N ILE A 33 -4.87 11.44 -8.45
CA ILE A 33 -5.36 10.17 -7.90
C ILE A 33 -5.34 9.06 -8.94
N ALA A 34 -5.69 9.35 -10.20
CA ALA A 34 -5.68 8.35 -11.28
C ALA A 34 -4.24 7.93 -11.61
N VAL A 35 -3.33 8.90 -11.72
CA VAL A 35 -1.91 8.63 -11.98
C VAL A 35 -1.32 7.80 -10.84
N LYS A 36 -1.55 8.21 -9.57
CA LYS A 36 -1.09 7.48 -8.39
C LYS A 36 -1.59 6.03 -8.38
N THR A 37 -2.86 5.82 -8.67
CA THR A 37 -3.46 4.48 -8.73
C THR A 37 -2.73 3.60 -9.74
N ARG A 38 -2.48 4.08 -10.96
CA ARG A 38 -1.77 3.31 -11.99
C ARG A 38 -0.32 3.01 -11.63
N LEU A 39 0.36 3.95 -11.00
CA LEU A 39 1.72 3.73 -10.49
C LEU A 39 1.74 2.67 -9.39
N TYR A 40 0.80 2.75 -8.46
CA TYR A 40 0.64 1.79 -7.38
C TYR A 40 0.34 0.37 -7.90
N GLU A 41 -0.64 0.24 -8.79
CA GLU A 41 -0.94 -1.02 -9.48
C GLU A 41 0.32 -1.62 -10.14
N LYS A 42 1.09 -0.79 -10.85
CA LYS A 42 2.30 -1.24 -11.53
C LYS A 42 3.35 -1.77 -10.55
N VAL A 43 3.58 -1.07 -9.44
CA VAL A 43 4.51 -1.53 -8.40
C VAL A 43 4.06 -2.87 -7.83
N LEU A 44 2.81 -2.97 -7.38
CA LEU A 44 2.29 -4.18 -6.74
C LEU A 44 2.23 -5.38 -7.68
N ALA A 45 1.95 -5.15 -8.96
CA ALA A 45 1.89 -6.21 -9.96
C ALA A 45 3.26 -6.67 -10.47
N SER A 46 4.28 -5.79 -10.42
CA SER A 46 5.50 -6.03 -11.19
C SER A 46 6.80 -5.95 -10.43
N ALA A 47 6.86 -5.42 -9.21
CA ALA A 47 8.10 -5.38 -8.43
C ALA A 47 8.56 -6.81 -8.06
N GLN A 48 9.88 -7.03 -8.02
CA GLN A 48 10.43 -8.28 -7.51
C GLN A 48 10.05 -8.50 -6.05
N LEU A 49 9.89 -9.75 -5.67
CA LEU A 49 9.61 -10.19 -4.31
C LEU A 49 10.86 -10.78 -3.67
N ASP A 50 10.98 -10.66 -2.36
CA ASP A 50 11.90 -11.42 -1.53
C ASP A 50 11.06 -12.22 -0.53
N VAL A 51 10.93 -13.52 -0.76
CA VAL A 51 10.24 -14.46 0.12
C VAL A 51 11.23 -15.55 0.48
N ASP A 52 11.53 -15.65 1.77
CA ASP A 52 12.50 -16.60 2.32
C ASP A 52 11.79 -17.62 3.21
N SER A 53 12.30 -18.87 3.24
CA SER A 53 11.77 -19.92 4.12
C SER A 53 11.85 -19.57 5.62
N ARG A 54 12.61 -18.57 6.01
CA ARG A 54 12.67 -18.03 7.37
C ARG A 54 11.54 -17.03 7.68
N ASP A 55 10.90 -16.46 6.66
CA ASP A 55 9.85 -15.46 6.84
C ASP A 55 8.56 -16.11 7.37
N PHE A 56 7.96 -15.49 8.41
CA PHE A 56 6.59 -15.76 8.83
C PHE A 56 5.60 -14.78 8.22
N PHE A 57 6.07 -13.60 7.84
CA PHE A 57 5.26 -12.51 7.32
C PHE A 57 5.90 -11.94 6.06
N PRO A 58 5.87 -12.69 4.93
CA PRO A 58 6.41 -12.19 3.67
C PRO A 58 5.62 -10.97 3.21
N GLU A 59 6.32 -9.87 2.91
CA GLU A 59 5.71 -8.58 2.52
C GLU A 59 6.62 -7.75 1.60
N LYS A 60 7.85 -8.21 1.33
CA LYS A 60 8.91 -7.39 0.73
C LYS A 60 8.75 -7.23 -0.77
N LEU A 61 8.88 -5.98 -1.21
CA LEU A 61 8.88 -5.53 -2.60
C LEU A 61 10.17 -4.80 -2.93
N ASN A 62 10.78 -5.09 -4.07
CA ASN A 62 11.95 -4.38 -4.57
C ASN A 62 11.53 -3.14 -5.39
N HIS A 63 11.27 -2.04 -4.72
CA HIS A 63 10.75 -0.82 -5.35
C HIS A 63 11.62 0.44 -5.17
N ASP A 64 12.68 0.38 -4.38
CA ASP A 64 13.64 1.47 -4.11
C ASP A 64 12.97 2.84 -3.84
N PHE A 65 11.86 2.85 -3.10
CA PHE A 65 11.07 4.05 -2.79
C PHE A 65 10.61 4.85 -4.02
N LEU A 66 10.43 4.19 -5.16
CA LEU A 66 10.10 4.85 -6.44
C LEU A 66 8.83 5.69 -6.38
N LEU A 67 7.78 5.17 -5.73
CA LEU A 67 6.52 5.92 -5.59
C LEU A 67 6.69 7.18 -4.76
N SER A 68 7.51 7.16 -3.71
CA SER A 68 7.73 8.34 -2.88
C SER A 68 8.46 9.46 -3.61
N ARG A 69 9.35 9.12 -4.55
CA ARG A 69 10.04 10.11 -5.40
C ARG A 69 9.07 10.80 -6.35
N ILE A 70 8.12 10.06 -6.91
CA ILE A 70 7.09 10.60 -7.80
C ILE A 70 6.09 11.44 -6.98
N ARG A 71 5.62 10.93 -5.84
CA ARG A 71 4.73 11.65 -4.93
C ARG A 71 5.33 12.97 -4.44
N GLY A 72 6.63 12.99 -4.15
CA GLY A 72 7.34 14.20 -3.75
C GLY A 72 7.15 15.36 -4.76
N ARG A 73 7.17 15.06 -6.06
CA ARG A 73 6.91 16.07 -7.10
C ARG A 73 5.49 16.61 -7.02
N TRP A 74 4.48 15.77 -6.86
CA TRP A 74 3.09 16.24 -6.76
C TRP A 74 2.84 17.11 -5.54
N ILE A 75 3.48 16.78 -4.40
CA ILE A 75 3.39 17.62 -3.20
C ILE A 75 4.02 18.98 -3.45
N VAL A 76 5.17 19.04 -4.10
CA VAL A 76 5.84 20.29 -4.47
C VAL A 76 4.96 21.10 -5.40
N ASP A 77 4.43 20.49 -6.47
CA ASP A 77 3.56 21.14 -7.44
C ASP A 77 2.26 21.64 -6.80
N PHE A 78 1.65 20.83 -5.92
CA PHE A 78 0.45 21.22 -5.18
C PHE A 78 0.73 22.41 -4.26
N ARG A 79 1.81 22.35 -3.46
CA ARG A 79 2.20 23.46 -2.58
C ARG A 79 2.46 24.74 -3.37
N ALA A 80 3.20 24.65 -4.46
CA ALA A 80 3.51 25.81 -5.29
C ALA A 80 2.25 26.46 -5.89
N ARG A 81 1.23 25.67 -6.25
CA ARG A 81 0.01 26.16 -6.87
C ARG A 81 -1.04 26.65 -5.86
N GLU A 82 -1.30 25.84 -4.82
CA GLU A 82 -2.43 26.05 -3.90
C GLU A 82 -2.02 26.78 -2.60
N MET A 83 -0.72 26.80 -2.29
CA MET A 83 -0.19 27.32 -1.03
C MET A 83 0.91 28.37 -1.23
N ALA A 84 1.04 28.95 -2.42
CA ALA A 84 2.12 29.89 -2.75
C ALA A 84 2.22 31.05 -1.75
N ASP A 85 1.11 31.70 -1.43
CA ASP A 85 1.08 32.84 -0.51
C ASP A 85 1.43 32.41 0.92
N LEU A 86 0.97 31.23 1.35
CA LEU A 86 1.29 30.68 2.66
C LEU A 86 2.77 30.32 2.77
N LEU A 87 3.34 29.74 1.72
CA LEU A 87 4.76 29.39 1.67
C LEU A 87 5.64 30.64 1.72
N ALA A 88 5.31 31.69 0.95
CA ALA A 88 6.03 32.97 1.00
C ALA A 88 6.00 33.60 2.40
N GLY A 89 4.83 33.56 3.08
CA GLY A 89 4.70 34.01 4.47
C GLY A 89 5.53 33.17 5.45
N THR A 90 5.61 31.86 5.22
CA THR A 90 6.41 30.95 6.04
C THR A 90 7.89 31.14 5.83
N GLU A 91 8.36 31.36 4.61
CA GLU A 91 9.77 31.67 4.29
C GLU A 91 10.20 32.95 4.98
N ALA A 92 9.41 34.02 4.91
CA ALA A 92 9.69 35.28 5.60
C ALA A 92 9.74 35.11 7.14
N ALA A 93 8.90 34.25 7.71
CA ALA A 93 8.91 33.93 9.13
C ALA A 93 10.11 33.07 9.55
N THR A 94 10.57 32.16 8.68
CA THR A 94 11.71 31.26 8.96
C THR A 94 13.06 31.96 8.84
N GLU A 95 13.19 32.99 8.03
CA GLU A 95 14.43 33.82 8.00
C GLU A 95 14.74 34.48 9.34
N GLY A 96 13.73 34.69 10.19
CA GLY A 96 13.89 35.27 11.54
C GLY A 96 13.93 34.27 12.70
N LEU A 97 13.51 33.02 12.54
CA LEU A 97 13.19 32.11 13.65
C LEU A 97 13.97 30.80 13.64
N CYS A 98 14.98 30.52 12.98
CA CYS A 98 15.78 29.26 13.04
C CYS A 98 14.94 27.96 13.12
N TYR A 99 13.66 27.97 12.85
CA TYR A 99 12.76 26.82 12.89
C TYR A 99 11.92 26.75 11.62
N THR A 100 12.15 25.70 10.84
CA THR A 100 11.29 25.35 9.72
C THR A 100 10.26 24.34 10.22
N GLY A 101 9.01 24.78 10.36
CA GLY A 101 7.89 23.86 10.58
C GLY A 101 7.66 23.02 9.33
N ASP A 102 8.08 21.78 9.33
CA ASP A 102 7.70 20.86 8.29
C ASP A 102 6.31 20.30 8.63
N ALA A 103 5.32 20.63 7.79
CA ALA A 103 3.97 20.12 7.99
C ALA A 103 3.94 18.67 7.50
N ASP A 104 3.86 17.75 8.44
CA ASP A 104 3.73 16.33 8.16
C ASP A 104 2.25 15.98 7.88
N PHE A 105 1.89 15.97 6.62
CA PHE A 105 0.56 15.56 6.16
C PHE A 105 0.39 14.04 6.05
N GLY A 106 1.43 13.25 6.34
CA GLY A 106 1.45 11.81 6.14
C GLY A 106 1.18 11.00 7.41
N HIS A 107 1.03 11.65 8.59
CA HIS A 107 0.77 10.94 9.83
C HIS A 107 -0.68 10.46 9.87
N THR A 108 -0.90 9.23 9.46
CA THR A 108 -2.23 8.61 9.50
C THR A 108 -2.27 7.49 10.53
N SER A 109 -3.43 7.29 11.12
CA SER A 109 -3.75 6.07 11.85
C SER A 109 -4.79 5.30 11.06
N PRO A 110 -4.46 4.13 10.53
CA PRO A 110 -5.43 3.32 9.80
C PRO A 110 -6.60 2.87 10.67
N ASP A 111 -7.75 2.63 10.04
CA ASP A 111 -8.86 1.93 10.69
C ASP A 111 -8.55 0.42 10.75
N TRP A 112 -7.70 0.05 11.70
CA TRP A 112 -7.29 -1.33 11.92
C TRP A 112 -8.47 -2.25 12.20
N GLN A 113 -9.52 -1.75 12.87
CA GLN A 113 -10.70 -2.54 13.17
C GLN A 113 -11.43 -2.91 11.88
N ALA A 114 -11.67 -1.96 11.00
CA ALA A 114 -12.29 -2.24 9.71
C ALA A 114 -11.43 -3.19 8.86
N LEU A 115 -10.11 -2.98 8.82
CA LEU A 115 -9.18 -3.83 8.09
C LEU A 115 -9.24 -5.29 8.57
N LEU A 116 -9.16 -5.53 9.88
CA LEU A 116 -9.14 -6.88 10.44
C LEU A 116 -10.52 -7.55 10.47
N THR A 117 -11.60 -6.75 10.48
CA THR A 117 -12.98 -7.31 10.45
C THR A 117 -13.43 -7.67 9.05
N LEU A 118 -13.03 -6.91 8.04
CA LEU A 118 -13.50 -7.06 6.67
C LEU A 118 -12.46 -7.69 5.74
N GLY A 119 -11.18 -7.56 6.06
CA GLY A 119 -10.11 -7.84 5.10
C GLY A 119 -10.11 -6.87 3.92
N ILE A 120 -9.12 -6.95 3.04
CA ILE A 120 -9.10 -6.14 1.81
C ILE A 120 -10.29 -6.47 0.88
N PRO A 121 -10.66 -7.76 0.65
CA PRO A 121 -11.83 -8.09 -0.15
C PRO A 121 -13.14 -7.48 0.40
N GLY A 122 -13.37 -7.54 1.71
CA GLY A 122 -14.55 -6.97 2.34
C GLY A 122 -14.58 -5.45 2.32
N LEU A 123 -13.42 -4.79 2.46
CA LEU A 123 -13.30 -3.33 2.28
C LEU A 123 -13.67 -2.93 0.84
N ARG A 124 -13.20 -3.69 -0.15
CA ARG A 124 -13.55 -3.48 -1.55
C ARG A 124 -15.05 -3.67 -1.79
N ALA A 125 -15.65 -4.73 -1.24
CA ALA A 125 -17.09 -4.96 -1.35
C ALA A 125 -17.91 -3.82 -0.71
N ARG A 126 -17.51 -3.35 0.48
CA ARG A 126 -18.12 -2.20 1.16
C ARG A 126 -18.02 -0.92 0.32
N LEU A 127 -16.87 -0.67 -0.30
CA LEU A 127 -16.66 0.47 -1.19
C LEU A 127 -17.62 0.44 -2.38
N LEU A 128 -17.73 -0.71 -3.06
CA LEU A 128 -18.60 -0.87 -4.22
C LEU A 128 -20.08 -0.75 -3.83
N ALA A 129 -20.50 -1.33 -2.71
CA ALA A 129 -21.84 -1.18 -2.19
C ALA A 129 -22.19 0.29 -1.86
N ALA A 130 -21.25 1.02 -1.27
CA ALA A 130 -21.41 2.46 -0.99
C ALA A 130 -21.50 3.31 -2.26
N ARG A 131 -20.81 2.93 -3.33
CA ARG A 131 -20.94 3.55 -4.66
C ARG A 131 -22.32 3.28 -5.24
N ASP A 132 -22.75 2.02 -5.23
CA ASP A 132 -23.98 1.57 -5.90
C ASP A 132 -25.25 2.04 -5.17
N ALA A 133 -25.15 2.36 -3.88
CA ALA A 133 -26.22 2.97 -3.11
C ALA A 133 -26.49 4.45 -3.45
N LYS A 134 -25.60 5.10 -4.21
CA LYS A 134 -25.78 6.51 -4.60
C LYS A 134 -26.57 6.61 -5.90
N THR A 135 -27.64 7.40 -5.87
CA THR A 135 -28.49 7.64 -7.07
C THR A 135 -27.77 8.46 -8.14
N THR A 136 -26.90 9.35 -7.72
CA THR A 136 -26.09 10.19 -8.61
C THR A 136 -24.69 10.32 -8.06
N LEU A 137 -23.69 10.30 -8.95
CA LEU A 137 -22.29 10.52 -8.63
C LEU A 137 -21.77 11.67 -9.49
N THR A 138 -21.00 12.57 -8.88
CA THR A 138 -20.19 13.52 -9.64
C THR A 138 -19.08 12.77 -10.38
N GLU A 139 -18.43 13.41 -11.35
CA GLU A 139 -17.29 12.83 -12.05
C GLU A 139 -16.13 12.53 -11.11
N GLU A 140 -15.83 13.46 -10.19
CA GLU A 140 -14.82 13.28 -9.16
C GLU A 140 -15.11 12.08 -8.25
N GLN A 141 -16.38 11.91 -7.83
CA GLN A 141 -16.78 10.77 -7.00
C GLN A 141 -16.66 9.46 -7.78
N ARG A 142 -17.05 9.43 -9.07
CA ARG A 142 -16.85 8.23 -9.91
C ARG A 142 -15.37 7.86 -10.01
N LEU A 143 -14.52 8.87 -10.26
CA LEU A 143 -13.08 8.66 -10.32
C LEU A 143 -12.53 8.13 -8.99
N PHE A 144 -12.93 8.73 -7.86
CA PHE A 144 -12.51 8.26 -6.54
C PHE A 144 -12.88 6.80 -6.29
N TYR A 145 -14.14 6.41 -6.54
CA TYR A 145 -14.57 5.03 -6.34
C TYR A 145 -13.84 4.03 -7.25
N ALA A 146 -13.59 4.42 -8.50
CA ALA A 146 -12.83 3.59 -9.43
C ALA A 146 -11.38 3.40 -8.94
N CYS A 147 -10.68 4.49 -8.65
CA CYS A 147 -9.29 4.45 -8.17
C CYS A 147 -9.14 3.68 -6.86
N ALA A 148 -10.06 3.86 -5.91
CA ALA A 148 -10.05 3.13 -4.65
C ALA A 148 -10.30 1.63 -4.86
N ALA A 149 -11.23 1.25 -5.73
CA ALA A 149 -11.49 -0.15 -6.07
C ALA A 149 -10.29 -0.81 -6.76
N ASP A 150 -9.64 -0.11 -7.69
CA ASP A 150 -8.44 -0.56 -8.39
C ASP A 150 -7.26 -0.74 -7.41
N THR A 151 -7.05 0.20 -6.48
CA THR A 151 -6.03 0.11 -5.44
C THR A 151 -6.23 -1.12 -4.55
N LEU A 152 -7.46 -1.37 -4.09
CA LEU A 152 -7.76 -2.56 -3.27
C LEU A 152 -7.60 -3.85 -4.07
N THR A 153 -7.96 -3.85 -5.37
CA THR A 153 -7.74 -4.99 -6.26
C THR A 153 -6.25 -5.27 -6.47
N ALA A 154 -5.46 -4.24 -6.67
CA ALA A 154 -4.00 -4.36 -6.78
C ALA A 154 -3.37 -4.94 -5.50
N THR A 155 -3.87 -4.52 -4.33
CA THR A 155 -3.43 -5.06 -3.04
C THR A 155 -3.76 -6.54 -2.90
N ILE A 156 -4.96 -6.98 -3.29
CA ILE A 156 -5.33 -8.41 -3.33
C ILE A 156 -4.39 -9.18 -4.27
N GLY A 157 -4.13 -8.62 -5.46
CA GLY A 157 -3.21 -9.20 -6.43
C GLY A 157 -1.78 -9.34 -5.88
N PHE A 158 -1.31 -8.37 -5.11
CA PHE A 158 -0.02 -8.46 -4.44
C PHE A 158 0.02 -9.58 -3.40
N ILE A 159 -1.01 -9.70 -2.55
CA ILE A 159 -1.12 -10.79 -1.58
C ILE A 159 -1.11 -12.15 -2.30
N ALA A 160 -1.82 -12.27 -3.42
CA ALA A 160 -1.81 -13.48 -4.24
C ALA A 160 -0.41 -13.82 -4.77
N ARG A 161 0.36 -12.83 -5.23
CA ARG A 161 1.76 -13.02 -5.66
C ARG A 161 2.67 -13.49 -4.52
N LEU A 162 2.49 -12.97 -3.32
CA LEU A 162 3.20 -13.44 -2.12
C LEU A 162 2.83 -14.91 -1.82
N ALA A 163 1.54 -15.26 -1.91
CA ALA A 163 1.08 -16.64 -1.74
C ALA A 163 1.72 -17.57 -2.78
N ASP A 164 1.75 -17.18 -4.07
CA ASP A 164 2.38 -17.98 -5.14
C ASP A 164 3.88 -18.17 -4.90
N ALA A 165 4.58 -17.14 -4.42
CA ALA A 165 5.99 -17.24 -4.07
C ALA A 165 6.22 -18.18 -2.87
N THR A 166 5.36 -18.11 -1.86
CA THR A 166 5.41 -18.97 -0.68
C THR A 166 5.07 -20.44 -1.03
N ASP A 167 4.10 -20.67 -1.93
CA ASP A 167 3.74 -22.01 -2.42
C ASP A 167 4.94 -22.73 -3.08
N ARG A 168 5.78 -22.01 -3.81
CA ARG A 168 6.98 -22.60 -4.43
C ARG A 168 7.97 -23.10 -3.36
N LEU A 169 8.09 -22.42 -2.23
CA LEU A 169 8.91 -22.88 -1.11
C LEU A 169 8.24 -24.04 -0.37
N ALA A 170 6.92 -24.00 -0.19
CA ALA A 170 6.13 -25.06 0.42
C ALA A 170 6.21 -26.38 -0.38
N ALA A 171 6.28 -26.32 -1.71
CA ALA A 171 6.44 -27.48 -2.57
C ALA A 171 7.76 -28.24 -2.33
N ALA A 172 8.78 -27.57 -1.78
CA ALA A 172 10.05 -28.19 -1.38
C ALA A 172 9.97 -28.96 -0.03
N GLY A 173 8.79 -29.05 0.59
CA GLY A 173 8.57 -29.81 1.82
C GLY A 173 8.62 -28.97 3.10
N ASP A 174 8.51 -27.66 3.03
CA ASP A 174 8.49 -26.76 4.18
C ASP A 174 7.06 -26.57 4.71
N ASP A 175 6.73 -27.22 5.83
CA ASP A 175 5.40 -27.17 6.45
C ASP A 175 5.04 -25.77 6.96
N LYS A 176 6.03 -24.99 7.40
CA LYS A 176 5.83 -23.59 7.81
C LYS A 176 5.38 -22.76 6.59
N MET A 177 6.02 -22.94 5.46
CA MET A 177 5.64 -22.22 4.24
C MET A 177 4.25 -22.61 3.75
N ARG A 178 3.80 -23.85 3.94
CA ARG A 178 2.40 -24.24 3.66
C ARG A 178 1.42 -23.47 4.53
N LEU A 179 1.71 -23.32 5.82
CA LEU A 179 0.87 -22.56 6.74
C LEU A 179 0.83 -21.06 6.32
N VAL A 180 1.97 -20.47 6.01
CA VAL A 180 2.07 -19.07 5.56
C VAL A 180 1.33 -18.87 4.24
N SER A 181 1.49 -19.78 3.27
CA SER A 181 0.77 -19.70 2.00
C SER A 181 -0.73 -19.79 2.17
N SER A 182 -1.21 -20.74 2.99
CA SER A 182 -2.64 -20.88 3.30
C SER A 182 -3.21 -19.61 3.93
N SER A 183 -2.47 -19.01 4.87
CA SER A 183 -2.81 -17.72 5.47
C SER A 183 -2.94 -16.61 4.43
N LEU A 184 -1.97 -16.47 3.53
CA LEU A 184 -2.02 -15.48 2.45
C LEU A 184 -3.19 -15.74 1.49
N ARG A 185 -3.47 -16.99 1.13
CA ARG A 185 -4.62 -17.35 0.27
C ARG A 185 -5.95 -16.92 0.91
N GLN A 186 -6.14 -17.17 2.22
CA GLN A 186 -7.31 -16.70 2.93
C GLN A 186 -7.49 -15.18 2.80
N LEU A 187 -6.41 -14.41 2.94
CA LEU A 187 -6.45 -12.95 2.84
C LEU A 187 -6.79 -12.43 1.43
N THR A 188 -6.68 -13.25 0.39
CA THR A 188 -7.13 -12.86 -0.96
C THR A 188 -8.63 -12.99 -1.18
N VAL A 189 -9.32 -13.75 -0.34
CA VAL A 189 -10.75 -14.06 -0.52
C VAL A 189 -11.64 -13.51 0.59
N GLY A 190 -11.09 -13.23 1.77
CA GLY A 190 -11.89 -12.81 2.93
C GLY A 190 -11.14 -12.06 4.01
N ALA A 191 -11.80 -11.89 5.11
CA ALA A 191 -11.23 -11.37 6.35
C ALA A 191 -10.30 -12.41 6.98
N PRO A 192 -9.32 -11.98 7.82
CA PRO A 192 -8.55 -12.91 8.62
C PRO A 192 -9.44 -13.67 9.60
N GLU A 193 -9.21 -14.96 9.73
CA GLU A 193 -9.93 -15.86 10.66
C GLU A 193 -9.02 -16.29 11.81
N THR A 194 -7.71 -16.36 11.60
CA THR A 194 -6.71 -16.76 12.57
C THR A 194 -5.82 -15.60 13.00
N LEU A 195 -5.13 -15.77 14.12
CA LEU A 195 -4.15 -14.80 14.61
C LEU A 195 -3.02 -14.57 13.59
N LEU A 196 -2.53 -15.65 12.96
CA LEU A 196 -1.49 -15.55 11.93
C LEU A 196 -1.95 -14.68 10.76
N GLU A 197 -3.14 -14.90 10.26
CA GLU A 197 -3.72 -14.11 9.16
C GLU A 197 -3.91 -12.64 9.54
N ALA A 198 -4.38 -12.37 10.76
CA ALA A 198 -4.53 -11.00 11.26
C ALA A 198 -3.18 -10.28 11.36
N MET A 199 -2.16 -10.94 11.88
CA MET A 199 -0.80 -10.40 11.95
C MET A 199 -0.21 -10.20 10.53
N GLN A 200 -0.35 -11.18 9.64
CA GLN A 200 0.11 -11.12 8.25
C GLN A 200 -0.53 -9.94 7.51
N LEU A 201 -1.85 -9.76 7.61
CA LEU A 201 -2.55 -8.64 7.00
C LEU A 201 -2.06 -7.30 7.53
N SER A 202 -1.85 -7.21 8.84
CA SER A 202 -1.36 -5.99 9.49
C SER A 202 0.05 -5.63 9.02
N VAL A 203 0.96 -6.59 8.91
CA VAL A 203 2.33 -6.38 8.44
C VAL A 203 2.34 -5.95 6.97
N ILE A 204 1.58 -6.63 6.10
CA ILE A 204 1.46 -6.25 4.68
C ILE A 204 0.92 -4.83 4.55
N PHE A 205 -0.17 -4.51 5.24
CA PHE A 205 -0.80 -3.19 5.14
C PHE A 205 0.13 -2.09 5.66
N TYR A 206 0.81 -2.33 6.78
CA TYR A 206 1.81 -1.41 7.31
C TYR A 206 2.96 -1.19 6.32
N ASN A 207 3.49 -2.25 5.73
CA ASN A 207 4.56 -2.17 4.74
C ASN A 207 4.13 -1.36 3.50
N LEU A 208 2.92 -1.59 2.99
CA LEU A 208 2.40 -0.84 1.85
C LEU A 208 2.31 0.65 2.14
N GLN A 209 1.86 1.04 3.32
CA GLN A 209 1.78 2.45 3.70
C GLN A 209 3.15 3.07 3.99
N CYS A 210 3.97 2.42 4.81
CA CYS A 210 5.23 3.02 5.26
C CYS A 210 6.34 2.95 4.23
N ASN A 211 6.45 1.85 3.50
CA ASN A 211 7.56 1.60 2.60
C ASN A 211 7.22 1.86 1.13
N VAL A 212 6.06 1.46 0.66
CA VAL A 212 5.65 1.66 -0.74
C VAL A 212 5.12 3.07 -0.94
N GLU A 213 4.17 3.51 -0.13
CA GLU A 213 3.58 4.85 -0.18
C GLU A 213 4.45 5.89 0.52
N ARG A 214 5.29 5.47 1.45
CA ARG A 214 6.09 6.31 2.35
C ARG A 214 5.25 7.30 3.16
N ASP A 215 4.07 6.86 3.55
CA ASP A 215 3.27 7.58 4.54
C ASP A 215 3.79 7.25 5.94
N ALA A 216 3.93 8.26 6.79
CA ALA A 216 4.32 8.03 8.15
C ALA A 216 3.14 7.48 8.97
N VAL A 217 2.95 6.16 8.95
CA VAL A 217 2.03 5.50 9.88
C VAL A 217 2.61 5.55 11.27
N ARG A 218 1.99 6.30 12.16
CA ARG A 218 2.50 6.53 13.53
C ARG A 218 1.96 5.55 14.54
N SER A 219 0.92 4.82 14.22
CA SER A 219 0.29 3.93 15.19
C SER A 219 -0.14 2.62 14.56
N LEU A 220 0.35 1.53 15.12
CA LEU A 220 -0.21 0.21 14.90
C LEU A 220 -1.49 0.00 15.74
N GLY A 221 -1.94 1.02 16.46
CA GLY A 221 -3.07 0.94 17.38
C GLY A 221 -2.76 0.11 18.63
N GLY A 222 -3.81 -0.29 19.34
CA GLY A 222 -3.68 -1.20 20.47
C GLY A 222 -3.60 -2.65 19.97
N LEU A 223 -2.41 -3.19 19.75
CA LEU A 223 -2.20 -4.54 19.21
C LEU A 223 -2.90 -5.61 20.06
N ASP A 224 -2.91 -5.44 21.37
CA ASP A 224 -3.64 -6.29 22.32
C ASP A 224 -5.14 -6.33 21.98
N ARG A 225 -5.77 -5.19 21.77
CA ARG A 225 -7.21 -5.10 21.42
C ARG A 225 -7.50 -5.65 20.03
N GLN A 226 -6.61 -5.40 19.08
CA GLN A 226 -6.79 -5.81 17.69
C GLN A 226 -6.65 -7.31 17.52
N PHE A 227 -5.67 -7.93 18.16
CA PHE A 227 -5.37 -9.35 18.01
C PHE A 227 -6.08 -10.26 19.03
N TYR A 228 -6.56 -9.71 20.14
CA TYR A 228 -7.24 -10.50 21.18
C TYR A 228 -8.43 -11.33 20.67
N PRO A 229 -9.31 -10.81 19.77
CA PRO A 229 -10.40 -11.62 19.21
C PRO A 229 -9.92 -12.87 18.46
N PHE A 230 -8.75 -12.80 17.82
CA PHE A 230 -8.14 -13.91 17.10
C PHE A 230 -7.37 -14.86 18.03
N TYR A 231 -6.78 -14.34 19.07
CA TYR A 231 -6.10 -15.14 20.10
C TYR A 231 -7.07 -16.03 20.90
N ARG A 232 -8.31 -15.57 21.08
CA ARG A 232 -9.34 -16.31 21.85
C ARG A 232 -10.06 -17.39 21.05
N ARG A 233 -9.93 -17.43 19.74
CA ARG A 233 -10.53 -18.47 18.87
C ARG A 233 -9.69 -19.72 18.85
#